data_f152f0b5fb73bfa63deee30af1d6cd99
#
_entry.id   f152f0b5fb73bfa63deee30af1d6cd99
#
_cell.length_a   1.000
_cell.length_b   1.000
_cell.length_c   1.000
_cell.angle_alpha   90.00
_cell.angle_beta   90.00
_cell.angle_gamma   90.00
#
_symmetry.space_group_name_H-M   'P 1'
#
loop_
_entity.id
_entity.type
_entity.pdbx_description
1 polymer ?
#
loop_
_entity_poly.entity_id
_entity_poly.type
_entity_poly.pdbx_seq_one_letter_code
_entity_poly.pdbx_strand_id
1 'polypeptide(L)'
;MPNNKLFVSSHRSLKMIRLLSHSEIDFVKYDECIEKSMQGKVYALSWYLDAVFPDWSAYVVDDYDVVMPVPLKRKFGLVYALQPQFCQQLGIFSKSWLSKLQARELVGKLPFLYRLCFNSGNADVFNEKKLRPNYVLDLSADYEMLNASFSLQCRRNVKKAKTIVQRVATISKDEYLSFLCENAGQWMGKVQIPVLTRLIDNAISAGSAELVSVRDVQDNVLAAVFFIRWGGRLYYLSPVSSEQGKQCQSMTFLLNDIIERNANSSLLIDFEGSAIESIRNFYEGFGAKDEPYPMLEKNMWIAKILGK
;
A
#
# COMPACT_ATOMS: atom_id res chain seq x y z
N MET A 1 -0.21 -26.89 40.33
CA MET A 1 -0.69 -27.44 39.05
C MET A 1 -1.49 -26.34 38.36
N PRO A 2 -1.01 -25.65 37.33
CA PRO A 2 -1.80 -24.67 36.57
C PRO A 2 -2.62 -25.38 35.49
N ASN A 3 -3.92 -25.09 35.48
CA ASN A 3 -4.90 -25.55 34.52
C ASN A 3 -4.52 -25.15 33.08
N ASN A 4 -4.13 -26.11 32.28
CA ASN A 4 -4.07 -26.02 30.81
C ASN A 4 -5.51 -25.94 30.28
N LYS A 5 -6.05 -24.73 30.13
CA LYS A 5 -7.22 -24.52 29.26
C LYS A 5 -6.76 -24.68 27.83
N LEU A 6 -6.93 -25.87 27.28
CA LEU A 6 -6.91 -26.16 25.87
C LEU A 6 -7.84 -25.17 25.14
N PHE A 7 -7.25 -24.26 24.35
CA PHE A 7 -7.98 -23.51 23.35
C PHE A 7 -8.51 -24.51 22.31
N VAL A 8 -9.73 -24.96 22.51
CA VAL A 8 -10.46 -25.70 21.47
C VAL A 8 -10.75 -24.67 20.36
N SER A 9 -9.94 -24.69 19.31
CA SER A 9 -10.21 -23.96 18.09
C SER A 9 -11.51 -24.51 17.51
N SER A 10 -12.60 -23.76 17.64
CA SER A 10 -13.87 -24.12 17.06
C SER A 10 -13.73 -24.15 15.53
N HIS A 11 -13.74 -25.34 14.96
CA HIS A 11 -13.76 -25.61 13.50
C HIS A 11 -15.14 -25.24 12.90
N ARG A 12 -15.67 -24.05 13.24
CA ARG A 12 -16.93 -23.59 12.64
C ARG A 12 -16.64 -23.01 11.26
N SER A 13 -17.29 -23.56 10.23
CA SER A 13 -17.45 -22.92 8.91
C SER A 13 -18.02 -21.50 9.09
N LEU A 14 -17.70 -20.60 8.14
CA LEU A 14 -18.30 -19.27 8.10
C LEU A 14 -19.81 -19.41 7.91
N LYS A 15 -20.61 -18.70 8.73
CA LYS A 15 -22.06 -18.94 8.77
C LYS A 15 -22.76 -18.46 7.51
N MET A 16 -22.49 -17.22 7.07
CA MET A 16 -23.15 -16.64 5.90
C MET A 16 -22.14 -15.80 5.09
N ILE A 17 -21.71 -16.30 3.94
CA ILE A 17 -20.87 -15.57 3.00
C ILE A 17 -21.76 -15.01 1.89
N ARG A 18 -21.78 -13.70 1.72
CA ARG A 18 -22.48 -12.98 0.65
C ARG A 18 -21.49 -12.27 -0.24
N LEU A 19 -21.72 -12.28 -1.55
CA LEU A 19 -21.04 -11.38 -2.48
C LEU A 19 -21.95 -10.16 -2.66
N LEU A 20 -21.47 -9.00 -2.28
CA LEU A 20 -22.19 -7.73 -2.45
C LEU A 20 -21.52 -6.93 -3.56
N SER A 21 -22.35 -6.38 -4.46
CA SER A 21 -21.94 -5.36 -5.41
C SER A 21 -21.71 -4.03 -4.68
N HIS A 22 -20.99 -3.10 -5.31
CA HIS A 22 -20.68 -1.79 -4.73
C HIS A 22 -21.90 -1.10 -4.12
N SER A 23 -23.02 -1.05 -4.82
CA SER A 23 -24.27 -0.40 -4.37
C SER A 23 -24.99 -1.10 -3.20
N GLU A 24 -24.63 -2.35 -2.88
CA GLU A 24 -25.21 -3.12 -1.79
C GLU A 24 -24.38 -3.09 -0.51
N ILE A 25 -23.16 -2.52 -0.58
CA ILE A 25 -22.23 -2.48 0.56
C ILE A 25 -22.65 -1.36 1.51
N ASP A 26 -22.79 -1.71 2.80
CA ASP A 26 -22.80 -0.73 3.88
C ASP A 26 -21.36 -0.29 4.17
N PHE A 27 -20.97 0.84 3.61
CA PHE A 27 -19.59 1.35 3.71
C PHE A 27 -19.17 1.66 5.14
N VAL A 28 -20.09 2.05 6.02
CA VAL A 28 -19.77 2.32 7.42
C VAL A 28 -19.33 1.04 8.11
N LYS A 29 -20.10 -0.03 7.97
CA LYS A 29 -19.76 -1.33 8.54
C LYS A 29 -18.52 -1.97 7.89
N TYR A 30 -18.39 -1.76 6.59
CA TYR A 30 -17.25 -2.26 5.80
C TYR A 30 -15.94 -1.62 6.28
N ASP A 31 -15.86 -0.29 6.30
CA ASP A 31 -14.67 0.44 6.72
C ASP A 31 -14.37 0.19 8.21
N GLU A 32 -15.39 0.10 9.06
CA GLU A 32 -15.20 -0.31 10.46
C GLU A 32 -14.52 -1.68 10.59
N CYS A 33 -14.88 -2.65 9.71
CA CYS A 33 -14.21 -3.95 9.69
C CYS A 33 -12.74 -3.83 9.32
N ILE A 34 -12.39 -3.01 8.31
CA ILE A 34 -11.00 -2.75 7.92
C ILE A 34 -10.21 -2.10 9.06
N GLU A 35 -10.79 -1.06 9.70
CA GLU A 35 -10.16 -0.29 10.77
C GLU A 35 -9.91 -1.12 12.04
N LYS A 36 -10.84 -1.98 12.40
CA LYS A 36 -10.73 -2.89 13.57
C LYS A 36 -9.90 -4.14 13.28
N SER A 37 -9.56 -4.40 12.03
CA SER A 37 -8.76 -5.56 11.63
C SER A 37 -7.28 -5.33 11.94
N MET A 38 -6.64 -6.32 12.57
CA MET A 38 -5.17 -6.32 12.72
C MET A 38 -4.43 -6.33 11.38
N GLN A 39 -5.11 -6.77 10.31
CA GLN A 39 -4.60 -6.81 8.93
C GLN A 39 -4.89 -5.52 8.17
N GLY A 40 -5.49 -4.51 8.82
CA GLY A 40 -5.93 -3.26 8.19
C GLY A 40 -4.86 -2.66 7.27
N LYS A 41 -5.25 -2.31 6.05
CA LYS A 41 -4.41 -1.64 5.05
C LYS A 41 -5.25 -0.56 4.37
N VAL A 42 -4.67 0.60 4.11
CA VAL A 42 -5.37 1.73 3.48
C VAL A 42 -5.98 1.36 2.13
N TYR A 43 -5.34 0.47 1.40
CA TYR A 43 -5.78 0.00 0.07
C TYR A 43 -7.18 -0.63 0.06
N ALA A 44 -7.65 -1.12 1.21
CA ALA A 44 -8.94 -1.79 1.36
C ALA A 44 -10.06 -0.86 1.83
N LEU A 45 -9.79 0.37 2.21
CA LEU A 45 -10.83 1.33 2.57
C LEU A 45 -11.71 1.66 1.37
N SER A 46 -12.99 1.88 1.60
CA SER A 46 -13.97 2.16 0.55
C SER A 46 -13.56 3.33 -0.33
N TRP A 47 -13.18 4.48 0.27
CA TRP A 47 -12.75 5.65 -0.46
C TRP A 47 -11.50 5.43 -1.34
N TYR A 48 -10.58 4.53 -0.89
CA TYR A 48 -9.40 4.17 -1.66
C TYR A 48 -9.77 3.32 -2.87
N LEU A 49 -10.60 2.29 -2.64
CA LEU A 49 -11.09 1.40 -3.70
C LEU A 49 -11.91 2.16 -4.73
N ASP A 50 -12.75 3.11 -4.32
CA ASP A 50 -13.54 3.97 -5.21
C ASP A 50 -12.65 4.80 -6.16
N ALA A 51 -11.47 5.20 -5.69
CA ALA A 51 -10.51 5.90 -6.54
C ALA A 51 -9.85 4.99 -7.58
N VAL A 52 -9.42 3.78 -7.17
CA VAL A 52 -8.60 2.89 -8.01
C VAL A 52 -9.43 1.89 -8.82
N PHE A 53 -10.62 1.54 -8.37
CA PHE A 53 -11.52 0.57 -9.00
C PHE A 53 -12.98 0.78 -8.59
N PRO A 54 -13.71 1.79 -9.12
CA PRO A 54 -15.01 2.23 -8.63
C PRO A 54 -16.11 1.15 -8.54
N ASP A 55 -16.08 0.14 -9.43
CA ASP A 55 -17.09 -0.94 -9.49
C ASP A 55 -16.65 -2.20 -8.69
N TRP A 56 -15.93 -2.02 -7.59
CA TRP A 56 -15.50 -3.16 -6.77
C TRP A 56 -16.67 -3.83 -6.05
N SER A 57 -16.46 -5.09 -5.70
CA SER A 57 -17.40 -5.91 -4.92
C SER A 57 -16.71 -6.43 -3.67
N ALA A 58 -17.44 -6.95 -2.71
CA ALA A 58 -16.86 -7.60 -1.54
C ALA A 58 -17.58 -8.89 -1.17
N TYR A 59 -16.83 -9.91 -0.78
CA TYR A 59 -17.38 -10.96 0.04
C TYR A 59 -17.48 -10.48 1.48
N VAL A 60 -18.67 -10.60 2.05
CA VAL A 60 -18.99 -10.17 3.41
C VAL A 60 -19.51 -11.38 4.19
N VAL A 61 -18.97 -11.56 5.39
CA VAL A 61 -19.39 -12.64 6.29
C VAL A 61 -20.19 -12.06 7.43
N ASP A 62 -21.34 -12.68 7.69
CA ASP A 62 -22.30 -12.30 8.75
C ASP A 62 -22.66 -10.79 8.65
N ASP A 63 -22.54 -10.01 9.71
CA ASP A 63 -22.75 -8.57 9.72
C ASP A 63 -21.41 -7.81 9.67
N TYR A 64 -20.62 -8.02 8.59
CA TYR A 64 -19.30 -7.42 8.37
C TYR A 64 -18.25 -7.80 9.45
N ASP A 65 -18.33 -9.02 9.98
CA ASP A 65 -17.29 -9.54 10.87
C ASP A 65 -16.00 -9.86 10.11
N VAL A 66 -16.15 -10.28 8.83
CA VAL A 66 -15.06 -10.48 7.89
C VAL A 66 -15.44 -9.89 6.55
N VAL A 67 -14.50 -9.21 5.90
CA VAL A 67 -14.68 -8.69 4.54
C VAL A 67 -13.49 -9.07 3.66
N MET A 68 -13.76 -9.29 2.38
CA MET A 68 -12.75 -9.51 1.35
C MET A 68 -13.13 -8.72 0.10
N PRO A 69 -12.56 -7.52 -0.12
CA PRO A 69 -12.81 -6.75 -1.34
C PRO A 69 -12.27 -7.49 -2.57
N VAL A 70 -13.04 -7.47 -3.64
CA VAL A 70 -12.68 -8.16 -4.89
C VAL A 70 -12.95 -7.25 -6.09
N PRO A 71 -11.92 -6.91 -6.88
CA PRO A 71 -12.04 -6.10 -8.09
C PRO A 71 -12.53 -6.97 -9.26
N LEU A 72 -13.83 -7.30 -9.26
CA LEU A 72 -14.44 -8.15 -10.29
C LEU A 72 -14.58 -7.40 -11.61
N LYS A 73 -14.17 -8.04 -12.69
CA LYS A 73 -14.41 -7.60 -14.08
C LYS A 73 -15.07 -8.70 -14.87
N ARG A 74 -15.82 -8.28 -15.90
CA ARG A 74 -16.42 -9.20 -16.88
C ARG A 74 -15.95 -8.86 -18.28
N LYS A 75 -15.50 -9.87 -19.03
CA LYS A 75 -15.15 -9.73 -20.45
C LYS A 75 -15.49 -11.03 -21.19
N PHE A 76 -16.20 -10.95 -22.30
CA PHE A 76 -16.65 -12.12 -23.08
C PHE A 76 -17.35 -13.21 -22.24
N GLY A 77 -18.21 -12.80 -21.31
CA GLY A 77 -18.93 -13.71 -20.41
C GLY A 77 -18.09 -14.27 -19.24
N LEU A 78 -16.76 -14.14 -19.26
CA LEU A 78 -15.89 -14.58 -18.19
C LEU A 78 -15.78 -13.52 -17.09
N VAL A 79 -16.04 -13.94 -15.84
CA VAL A 79 -15.76 -13.12 -14.64
C VAL A 79 -14.34 -13.40 -14.16
N TYR A 80 -13.61 -12.36 -13.85
CA TYR A 80 -12.22 -12.45 -13.38
C TYR A 80 -11.89 -11.35 -12.38
N ALA A 81 -10.81 -11.51 -11.61
CA ALA A 81 -10.32 -10.52 -10.65
C ALA A 81 -8.81 -10.31 -10.81
N LEU A 82 -8.41 -9.08 -11.07
CA LEU A 82 -6.99 -8.69 -11.16
C LEU A 82 -6.74 -7.52 -10.23
N GLN A 83 -5.53 -7.50 -9.62
CA GLN A 83 -5.12 -6.43 -8.73
C GLN A 83 -5.23 -5.07 -9.43
N PRO A 84 -5.90 -4.07 -8.82
CA PRO A 84 -5.97 -2.72 -9.36
C PRO A 84 -4.59 -2.03 -9.35
N GLN A 85 -4.40 -1.05 -10.24
CA GLN A 85 -3.25 -0.15 -10.17
C GLN A 85 -3.32 0.70 -8.89
N PHE A 86 -2.17 1.09 -8.36
CA PHE A 86 -2.04 1.82 -7.09
C PHE A 86 -2.63 1.10 -5.87
N CYS A 87 -2.97 -0.17 -5.97
CA CYS A 87 -3.47 -0.98 -4.87
C CYS A 87 -2.52 -2.14 -4.64
N GLN A 88 -1.63 -2.02 -3.66
CA GLN A 88 -0.59 -3.03 -3.44
C GLN A 88 -1.15 -4.29 -2.80
N GLN A 89 -1.94 -4.17 -1.74
CA GLN A 89 -2.39 -5.28 -0.90
C GLN A 89 -3.90 -5.20 -0.65
N LEU A 90 -4.59 -6.26 -0.97
CA LEU A 90 -5.98 -6.53 -0.59
C LEU A 90 -6.03 -7.76 0.33
N GLY A 91 -7.00 -8.63 0.14
CA GLY A 91 -7.11 -9.89 0.85
C GLY A 91 -8.26 -9.91 1.84
N ILE A 92 -8.09 -10.61 2.95
CA ILE A 92 -9.12 -10.84 3.95
C ILE A 92 -8.83 -9.97 5.17
N PHE A 93 -9.87 -9.28 5.63
CA PHE A 93 -9.86 -8.42 6.82
C PHE A 93 -10.91 -8.92 7.79
N SER A 94 -10.56 -9.02 9.07
CA SER A 94 -11.42 -9.62 10.09
C SER A 94 -11.30 -8.88 11.42
N LYS A 95 -12.43 -8.61 12.06
CA LYS A 95 -12.50 -8.04 13.42
C LYS A 95 -11.94 -9.01 14.48
N SER A 96 -11.81 -10.29 14.16
CA SER A 96 -11.30 -11.33 15.05
C SER A 96 -10.34 -12.27 14.32
N TRP A 97 -9.73 -13.19 15.07
CA TRP A 97 -8.85 -14.19 14.48
C TRP A 97 -9.59 -15.09 13.47
N LEU A 98 -9.02 -15.27 12.29
CA LEU A 98 -9.56 -16.09 11.20
C LEU A 98 -8.70 -17.36 11.04
N SER A 99 -9.33 -18.53 11.06
CA SER A 99 -8.63 -19.78 10.83
C SER A 99 -8.23 -19.97 9.36
N LYS A 100 -7.17 -20.75 9.13
CA LYS A 100 -6.75 -21.11 7.76
C LYS A 100 -7.87 -21.73 6.93
N LEU A 101 -8.76 -22.51 7.56
CA LEU A 101 -9.89 -23.15 6.89
C LEU A 101 -10.90 -22.11 6.40
N GLN A 102 -11.28 -21.16 7.26
CA GLN A 102 -12.21 -20.07 6.94
C GLN A 102 -11.66 -19.16 5.84
N ALA A 103 -10.37 -18.83 5.89
CA ALA A 103 -9.75 -18.03 4.85
C ALA A 103 -9.70 -18.76 3.50
N ARG A 104 -9.43 -20.07 3.49
CA ARG A 104 -9.49 -20.89 2.28
C ARG A 104 -10.90 -21.00 1.72
N GLU A 105 -11.92 -21.05 2.58
CA GLU A 105 -13.32 -21.03 2.17
C GLU A 105 -13.66 -19.74 1.41
N LEU A 106 -13.22 -18.57 1.90
CA LEU A 106 -13.38 -17.28 1.21
C LEU A 106 -12.63 -17.24 -0.12
N VAL A 107 -11.37 -17.66 -0.14
CA VAL A 107 -10.58 -17.73 -1.40
C VAL A 107 -11.21 -18.68 -2.41
N GLY A 108 -11.85 -19.76 -1.95
CA GLY A 108 -12.63 -20.68 -2.79
C GLY A 108 -13.81 -20.03 -3.52
N LYS A 109 -14.29 -18.86 -3.07
CA LYS A 109 -15.35 -18.08 -3.73
C LYS A 109 -14.83 -17.18 -4.84
N LEU A 110 -13.51 -16.96 -4.95
CA LEU A 110 -12.94 -16.14 -6.02
C LEU A 110 -13.27 -16.72 -7.41
N PRO A 111 -13.33 -15.87 -8.45
CA PRO A 111 -13.67 -16.31 -9.79
C PRO A 111 -12.65 -17.31 -10.34
N PHE A 112 -12.99 -17.96 -11.46
CA PHE A 112 -12.13 -18.96 -12.10
C PHE A 112 -10.76 -18.43 -12.52
N LEU A 113 -10.67 -17.13 -12.86
CA LEU A 113 -9.44 -16.43 -13.22
C LEU A 113 -9.19 -15.31 -12.25
N TYR A 114 -8.08 -15.35 -11.53
CA TYR A 114 -7.66 -14.23 -10.68
C TYR A 114 -6.15 -14.15 -10.50
N ARG A 115 -5.68 -12.92 -10.21
CA ARG A 115 -4.36 -12.60 -9.63
C ARG A 115 -4.54 -11.46 -8.65
N LEU A 116 -4.42 -11.76 -7.37
CA LEU A 116 -4.63 -10.81 -6.27
C LEU A 116 -3.46 -10.89 -5.27
N CYS A 117 -3.04 -9.75 -4.80
CA CYS A 117 -2.08 -9.62 -3.71
C CYS A 117 -2.86 -9.49 -2.40
N PHE A 118 -2.65 -10.42 -1.49
CA PHE A 118 -3.24 -10.40 -0.16
C PHE A 118 -2.32 -9.63 0.79
N ASN A 119 -2.85 -9.09 1.87
CA ASN A 119 -2.06 -8.32 2.82
C ASN A 119 -1.05 -9.20 3.60
N SER A 120 -0.01 -8.58 4.15
CA SER A 120 1.05 -9.25 4.90
C SER A 120 0.50 -10.06 6.09
N GLY A 121 -0.57 -9.60 6.75
CA GLY A 121 -1.23 -10.34 7.84
C GLY A 121 -1.95 -11.61 7.39
N ASN A 122 -2.12 -11.84 6.09
CA ASN A 122 -2.63 -13.09 5.53
C ASN A 122 -1.53 -14.11 5.16
N ALA A 123 -0.24 -13.77 5.32
CA ALA A 123 0.88 -14.62 4.87
C ALA A 123 0.86 -16.01 5.51
N ASP A 124 0.59 -16.09 6.81
CA ASP A 124 0.54 -17.36 7.56
C ASP A 124 -0.68 -18.23 7.23
N VAL A 125 -1.71 -17.63 6.63
CA VAL A 125 -2.95 -18.33 6.24
C VAL A 125 -2.74 -19.19 5.00
N PHE A 126 -1.95 -18.67 4.07
CA PHE A 126 -1.67 -19.31 2.80
C PHE A 126 -0.22 -19.79 2.78
N ASN A 127 0.03 -21.08 2.59
CA ASN A 127 1.36 -21.63 2.36
C ASN A 127 1.84 -21.28 0.94
N GLU A 128 1.71 -19.99 0.53
CA GLU A 128 2.02 -19.58 -0.81
C GLU A 128 3.52 -19.40 -1.02
N LYS A 129 4.00 -19.95 -2.14
CA LYS A 129 5.41 -19.84 -2.56
C LYS A 129 5.71 -18.49 -3.22
N LYS A 130 4.69 -17.74 -3.65
CA LYS A 130 4.84 -16.45 -4.32
C LYS A 130 4.62 -15.32 -3.33
N LEU A 131 5.70 -14.91 -2.70
CA LEU A 131 5.73 -13.69 -1.89
C LEU A 131 6.20 -12.52 -2.74
N ARG A 132 5.64 -11.36 -2.46
CA ARG A 132 6.05 -10.07 -3.02
C ARG A 132 6.72 -9.26 -1.91
N PRO A 133 7.84 -8.61 -2.20
CA PRO A 133 8.51 -7.77 -1.20
C PRO A 133 7.69 -6.53 -0.87
N ASN A 134 7.77 -6.10 0.38
CA ASN A 134 7.31 -4.81 0.89
C ASN A 134 8.32 -4.30 1.91
N TYR A 135 8.67 -3.03 1.88
CA TYR A 135 9.70 -2.48 2.74
C TYR A 135 9.11 -1.50 3.74
N VAL A 136 9.35 -1.74 5.03
CA VAL A 136 8.80 -0.94 6.12
C VAL A 136 9.90 -0.48 7.05
N LEU A 137 9.89 0.80 7.41
CA LEU A 137 10.78 1.39 8.40
C LEU A 137 10.01 1.80 9.65
N ASP A 138 10.40 1.23 10.79
CA ASP A 138 9.86 1.58 12.10
C ASP A 138 10.55 2.84 12.64
N LEU A 139 9.76 3.86 12.99
CA LEU A 139 10.24 5.14 13.51
C LEU A 139 10.18 5.25 15.03
N SER A 140 10.03 4.14 15.75
CA SER A 140 9.94 4.13 17.22
C SER A 140 11.22 4.53 17.93
N ALA A 141 12.38 4.36 17.29
CA ALA A 141 13.66 4.80 17.81
C ALA A 141 13.88 6.32 17.62
N ASP A 142 14.83 6.88 18.38
CA ASP A 142 15.29 8.24 18.12
C ASP A 142 16.02 8.36 16.77
N TYR A 143 16.18 9.60 16.30
CA TYR A 143 16.77 9.85 14.99
C TYR A 143 18.23 9.39 14.90
N GLU A 144 19.01 9.53 15.97
CA GLU A 144 20.41 9.10 16.02
C GLU A 144 20.52 7.59 15.82
N MET A 145 19.67 6.81 16.48
CA MET A 145 19.61 5.35 16.30
C MET A 145 19.13 4.97 14.90
N LEU A 146 18.10 5.65 14.38
CA LEU A 146 17.62 5.43 13.00
C LEU A 146 18.71 5.73 11.98
N ASN A 147 19.37 6.90 12.09
CA ASN A 147 20.45 7.30 11.19
C ASN A 147 21.68 6.36 11.31
N ALA A 148 21.99 5.84 12.50
CA ALA A 148 23.03 4.84 12.67
C ALA A 148 22.73 3.53 11.94
N SER A 149 21.45 3.17 11.80
CA SER A 149 21.01 1.98 11.03
C SER A 149 21.07 2.15 9.50
N PHE A 150 21.20 3.41 9.01
CA PHE A 150 21.32 3.67 7.57
C PHE A 150 22.60 3.03 7.01
N SER A 151 22.54 2.56 5.78
CA SER A 151 23.73 2.09 5.07
C SER A 151 24.77 3.20 4.95
N LEU A 152 26.04 2.83 4.80
CA LEU A 152 27.11 3.80 4.59
C LEU A 152 26.85 4.71 3.38
N GLN A 153 26.31 4.15 2.30
CA GLN A 153 25.98 4.92 1.10
C GLN A 153 24.83 5.89 1.36
N CYS A 154 23.77 5.47 2.06
CA CYS A 154 22.66 6.33 2.44
C CYS A 154 23.13 7.51 3.29
N ARG A 155 23.94 7.27 4.33
CA ARG A 155 24.52 8.35 5.16
C ARG A 155 25.36 9.34 4.35
N ARG A 156 26.15 8.85 3.38
CA ARG A 156 26.93 9.72 2.47
C ARG A 156 26.01 10.57 1.60
N ASN A 157 24.93 10.00 1.07
CA ASN A 157 23.94 10.70 0.27
C ASN A 157 23.19 11.75 1.10
N VAL A 158 22.77 11.43 2.33
CA VAL A 158 22.17 12.39 3.27
C VAL A 158 23.13 13.54 3.56
N LYS A 159 24.41 13.24 3.86
CA LYS A 159 25.41 14.26 4.10
C LYS A 159 25.62 15.18 2.87
N LYS A 160 25.71 14.59 1.67
CA LYS A 160 25.80 15.36 0.41
C LYS A 160 24.57 16.23 0.22
N ALA A 161 23.37 15.67 0.39
CA ALA A 161 22.11 16.39 0.21
C ALA A 161 21.99 17.60 1.17
N LYS A 162 22.45 17.45 2.42
CA LYS A 162 22.45 18.54 3.42
C LYS A 162 23.45 19.68 3.11
N THR A 163 24.45 19.47 2.21
CA THR A 163 25.35 20.55 1.77
C THR A 163 24.78 21.43 0.65
N ILE A 164 23.67 20.99 0.05
CA ILE A 164 23.00 21.72 -1.02
C ILE A 164 21.87 22.54 -0.38
N VAL A 165 21.75 23.82 -0.77
CA VAL A 165 20.68 24.67 -0.24
C VAL A 165 19.35 24.26 -0.87
N GLN A 166 18.58 23.52 -0.10
CA GLN A 166 17.25 23.02 -0.47
C GLN A 166 16.37 22.90 0.78
N ARG A 167 15.07 22.89 0.61
CA ARG A 167 14.12 22.82 1.71
C ARG A 167 12.97 21.88 1.41
N VAL A 168 12.43 21.24 2.44
CA VAL A 168 11.16 20.49 2.36
C VAL A 168 10.01 21.46 2.55
N ALA A 169 8.97 21.35 1.70
CA ALA A 169 7.76 22.16 1.73
C ALA A 169 6.55 21.33 1.30
N THR A 170 5.36 21.80 1.65
CA THR A 170 4.13 21.29 1.05
C THR A 170 4.05 21.70 -0.43
N ILE A 171 3.30 20.91 -1.21
CA ILE A 171 3.05 21.19 -2.64
C ILE A 171 1.55 21.04 -2.91
N SER A 172 0.99 21.88 -3.75
CA SER A 172 -0.40 21.74 -4.16
C SER A 172 -0.60 20.51 -5.06
N LYS A 173 -1.82 19.97 -5.10
CA LYS A 173 -2.16 18.84 -5.98
C LYS A 173 -1.81 19.14 -7.44
N ASP A 174 -2.20 20.31 -7.93
CA ASP A 174 -2.03 20.66 -9.34
C ASP A 174 -0.55 20.81 -9.70
N GLU A 175 0.24 21.45 -8.86
CA GLU A 175 1.69 21.55 -9.03
C GLU A 175 2.37 20.18 -8.96
N TYR A 176 1.96 19.33 -8.01
CA TYR A 176 2.47 17.95 -7.91
C TYR A 176 2.17 17.15 -9.18
N LEU A 177 0.93 17.20 -9.69
CA LEU A 177 0.55 16.46 -10.90
C LEU A 177 1.28 16.98 -12.14
N SER A 178 1.46 18.31 -12.26
CA SER A 178 2.28 18.91 -13.34
C SER A 178 3.72 18.40 -13.28
N PHE A 179 4.35 18.51 -12.11
CA PHE A 179 5.71 18.07 -11.90
C PHE A 179 5.88 16.55 -12.15
N LEU A 180 4.90 15.74 -11.73
CA LEU A 180 4.85 14.31 -11.99
C LEU A 180 4.78 14.02 -13.50
N CYS A 181 3.88 14.68 -14.23
CA CYS A 181 3.74 14.49 -15.69
C CYS A 181 5.04 14.81 -16.45
N GLU A 182 5.76 15.83 -16.00
CA GLU A 182 7.02 16.26 -16.63
C GLU A 182 8.19 15.30 -16.34
N ASN A 183 8.22 14.67 -15.17
CA ASN A 183 9.41 13.99 -14.66
C ASN A 183 9.25 12.47 -14.46
N ALA A 184 8.04 11.92 -14.49
CA ALA A 184 7.81 10.50 -14.20
C ALA A 184 8.24 9.52 -15.30
N GLY A 185 8.60 10.03 -16.48
CA GLY A 185 8.98 9.18 -17.60
C GLY A 185 7.85 8.27 -18.11
N GLN A 186 8.22 7.18 -18.80
CA GLN A 186 7.25 6.29 -19.46
C GLN A 186 6.46 5.38 -18.50
N TRP A 187 6.86 5.25 -17.24
CA TRP A 187 6.20 4.37 -16.28
C TRP A 187 4.81 4.90 -15.86
N MET A 188 4.58 6.22 -15.94
CA MET A 188 3.30 6.85 -15.68
C MET A 188 2.55 7.07 -17.01
N GLY A 189 1.81 6.04 -17.45
CA GLY A 189 1.02 6.11 -18.68
C GLY A 189 -0.24 6.98 -18.54
N LYS A 190 -0.83 7.36 -19.70
CA LYS A 190 -2.05 8.19 -19.77
C LYS A 190 -3.23 7.66 -18.94
N VAL A 191 -3.30 6.35 -18.70
CA VAL A 191 -4.39 5.71 -17.92
C VAL A 191 -4.17 5.85 -16.41
N GLN A 192 -2.92 6.05 -15.97
CA GLN A 192 -2.56 6.07 -14.55
C GLN A 192 -2.82 7.43 -13.91
N ILE A 193 -2.60 8.53 -14.63
CA ILE A 193 -2.80 9.89 -14.11
C ILE A 193 -4.24 10.13 -13.60
N PRO A 194 -5.31 9.81 -14.37
CA PRO A 194 -6.68 9.99 -13.86
C PRO A 194 -7.00 9.18 -12.61
N VAL A 195 -6.43 7.97 -12.49
CA VAL A 195 -6.62 7.13 -11.30
C VAL A 195 -5.90 7.75 -10.11
N LEU A 196 -4.65 8.18 -10.28
CA LEU A 196 -3.87 8.85 -9.24
C LEU A 196 -4.52 10.16 -8.81
N THR A 197 -5.04 10.96 -9.74
CA THR A 197 -5.75 12.19 -9.44
C THR A 197 -6.95 11.95 -8.53
N ARG A 198 -7.80 10.96 -8.87
CA ARG A 198 -8.93 10.57 -8.00
C ARG A 198 -8.46 10.07 -6.64
N LEU A 199 -7.37 9.30 -6.60
CA LEU A 199 -6.83 8.80 -5.34
C LEU A 199 -6.35 9.94 -4.43
N ILE A 200 -5.69 10.94 -4.99
CA ILE A 200 -5.28 12.15 -4.26
C ILE A 200 -6.52 12.92 -3.76
N ASP A 201 -7.54 13.12 -4.61
CA ASP A 201 -8.77 13.82 -4.23
C ASP A 201 -9.50 13.10 -3.08
N ASN A 202 -9.65 11.78 -3.18
CA ASN A 202 -10.29 10.99 -2.13
C ASN A 202 -9.46 11.00 -0.83
N ALA A 203 -8.14 10.91 -0.93
CA ALA A 203 -7.25 10.97 0.23
C ALA A 203 -7.27 12.36 0.91
N ILE A 204 -7.37 13.46 0.14
CA ILE A 204 -7.54 14.81 0.68
C ILE A 204 -8.88 14.90 1.41
N SER A 205 -9.97 14.42 0.79
CA SER A 205 -11.31 14.41 1.38
C SER A 205 -11.36 13.58 2.67
N ALA A 206 -10.59 12.49 2.74
CA ALA A 206 -10.46 11.65 3.94
C ALA A 206 -9.48 12.22 4.99
N GLY A 207 -8.85 13.38 4.74
CA GLY A 207 -7.85 13.96 5.66
C GLY A 207 -6.58 13.12 5.80
N SER A 208 -6.27 12.27 4.83
CA SER A 208 -5.16 11.30 4.89
C SER A 208 -4.01 11.63 3.95
N ALA A 209 -4.17 12.63 3.06
CA ALA A 209 -3.16 12.99 2.06
C ALA A 209 -2.07 13.90 2.63
N GLU A 210 -0.81 13.59 2.32
CA GLU A 210 0.33 14.49 2.52
C GLU A 210 1.08 14.63 1.20
N LEU A 211 1.05 15.83 0.60
CA LEU A 211 1.82 16.17 -0.59
C LEU A 211 3.02 17.01 -0.19
N VAL A 212 4.22 16.47 -0.45
CA VAL A 212 5.48 17.06 0.02
C VAL A 212 6.46 17.19 -1.13
N SER A 213 7.19 18.31 -1.16
CA SER A 213 8.23 18.59 -2.16
C SER A 213 9.55 18.99 -1.53
N VAL A 214 10.60 18.88 -2.31
CA VAL A 214 11.90 19.54 -2.06
C VAL A 214 12.07 20.64 -3.08
N ARG A 215 12.45 21.83 -2.61
CA ARG A 215 12.66 23.02 -3.44
C ARG A 215 14.07 23.57 -3.29
N ASP A 216 14.60 24.13 -4.36
CA ASP A 216 15.87 24.87 -4.35
C ASP A 216 15.68 26.32 -3.85
N VAL A 217 16.75 27.10 -3.89
CA VAL A 217 16.74 28.51 -3.47
C VAL A 217 15.94 29.44 -4.39
N GLN A 218 15.67 29.02 -5.63
CA GLN A 218 14.82 29.71 -6.59
C GLN A 218 13.37 29.24 -6.54
N ASP A 219 13.02 28.39 -5.58
CA ASP A 219 11.70 27.80 -5.39
C ASP A 219 11.30 26.73 -6.46
N ASN A 220 12.25 26.27 -7.28
CA ASN A 220 11.99 25.18 -8.22
C ASN A 220 11.80 23.86 -7.50
N VAL A 221 10.83 23.04 -7.93
CA VAL A 221 10.62 21.71 -7.38
C VAL A 221 11.71 20.75 -7.90
N LEU A 222 12.44 20.14 -6.98
CA LEU A 222 13.49 19.16 -7.27
C LEU A 222 13.01 17.70 -7.13
N ALA A 223 12.16 17.46 -6.13
CA ALA A 223 11.53 16.17 -5.88
C ALA A 223 10.15 16.40 -5.24
N ALA A 224 9.24 15.47 -5.45
CA ALA A 224 7.94 15.49 -4.81
C ALA A 224 7.44 14.07 -4.55
N VAL A 225 6.56 13.94 -3.57
CA VAL A 225 5.95 12.66 -3.21
C VAL A 225 4.54 12.88 -2.67
N PHE A 226 3.67 11.94 -2.99
CA PHE A 226 2.37 11.79 -2.38
C PHE A 226 2.44 10.70 -1.33
N PHE A 227 2.15 11.05 -0.07
CA PHE A 227 1.97 10.10 1.01
C PHE A 227 0.50 9.98 1.40
N ILE A 228 0.14 8.82 1.91
CA ILE A 228 -1.11 8.63 2.65
C ILE A 228 -0.77 8.23 4.08
N ARG A 229 -1.33 8.96 5.06
CA ARG A 229 -1.20 8.64 6.49
C ARG A 229 -2.46 7.95 6.98
N TRP A 230 -2.34 6.68 7.35
CA TRP A 230 -3.45 5.89 7.86
C TRP A 230 -2.97 4.69 8.71
N GLY A 231 -3.71 4.36 9.78
CA GLY A 231 -3.48 3.15 10.57
C GLY A 231 -2.07 3.02 11.15
N GLY A 232 -1.45 4.14 11.58
CA GLY A 232 -0.07 4.15 12.08
C GLY A 232 0.99 3.96 10.99
N ARG A 233 0.61 4.07 9.71
CA ARG A 233 1.54 3.99 8.56
C ARG A 233 1.52 5.26 7.73
N LEU A 234 2.66 5.60 7.18
CA LEU A 234 2.88 6.61 6.16
C LEU A 234 3.25 5.87 4.85
N TYR A 235 2.28 5.72 3.96
CA TYR A 235 2.45 5.04 2.68
C TYR A 235 3.13 5.97 1.67
N TYR A 236 4.27 5.56 1.16
CA TYR A 236 5.11 6.31 0.23
C TYR A 236 4.69 6.04 -1.22
N LEU A 237 3.76 6.86 -1.73
CA LEU A 237 3.15 6.67 -3.04
C LEU A 237 3.73 7.64 -4.09
N SER A 238 3.91 7.13 -5.31
CA SER A 238 4.24 7.94 -6.51
C SER A 238 5.34 8.99 -6.32
N PRO A 239 6.54 8.63 -5.81
CA PRO A 239 7.66 9.56 -5.72
C PRO A 239 8.17 9.95 -7.11
N VAL A 240 8.56 11.21 -7.26
CA VAL A 240 9.12 11.73 -8.50
C VAL A 240 10.25 12.72 -8.22
N SER A 241 11.27 12.73 -9.07
CA SER A 241 12.38 13.67 -9.01
C SER A 241 12.73 14.18 -10.39
N SER A 242 13.03 15.46 -10.52
CA SER A 242 13.65 16.02 -11.70
C SER A 242 15.09 15.49 -11.85
N GLU A 243 15.70 15.68 -13.01
CA GLU A 243 17.09 15.27 -13.23
C GLU A 243 18.04 16.01 -12.25
N GLN A 244 17.83 17.29 -12.03
CA GLN A 244 18.54 18.08 -11.03
C GLN A 244 18.31 17.52 -9.62
N GLY A 245 17.06 17.17 -9.28
CA GLY A 245 16.73 16.58 -7.97
C GLY A 245 17.44 15.25 -7.71
N LYS A 246 17.63 14.40 -8.74
CA LYS A 246 18.42 13.17 -8.63
C LYS A 246 19.90 13.49 -8.35
N GLN A 247 20.48 14.45 -9.06
CA GLN A 247 21.87 14.89 -8.86
C GLN A 247 22.10 15.47 -7.45
N CYS A 248 21.11 16.21 -6.93
CA CYS A 248 21.12 16.82 -5.61
C CYS A 248 20.73 15.84 -4.48
N GLN A 249 20.38 14.60 -4.78
CA GLN A 249 19.87 13.64 -3.80
C GLN A 249 18.61 14.13 -3.06
N SER A 250 17.74 14.88 -3.73
CA SER A 250 16.62 15.56 -3.11
C SER A 250 15.58 14.60 -2.51
N MET A 251 15.35 13.42 -3.12
CA MET A 251 14.48 12.40 -2.52
C MET A 251 15.10 11.80 -1.25
N THR A 252 16.43 11.61 -1.21
CA THR A 252 17.15 11.20 0.01
C THR A 252 17.01 12.26 1.10
N PHE A 253 17.10 13.54 0.74
CA PHE A 253 16.91 14.66 1.65
C PHE A 253 15.48 14.68 2.22
N LEU A 254 14.47 14.54 1.37
CA LEU A 254 13.06 14.50 1.77
C LEU A 254 12.79 13.36 2.75
N LEU A 255 13.19 12.14 2.41
CA LEU A 255 12.97 10.98 3.28
C LEU A 255 13.71 11.11 4.60
N ASN A 256 14.94 11.62 4.59
CA ASN A 256 15.66 11.88 5.84
C ASN A 256 14.93 12.90 6.73
N ASP A 257 14.40 13.99 6.16
CA ASP A 257 13.62 15.00 6.89
C ASP A 257 12.33 14.40 7.48
N ILE A 258 11.60 13.56 6.70
CA ILE A 258 10.40 12.86 7.17
C ILE A 258 10.75 11.89 8.32
N ILE A 259 11.84 11.14 8.21
CA ILE A 259 12.30 10.22 9.25
C ILE A 259 12.68 11.02 10.52
N GLU A 260 13.44 12.10 10.39
CA GLU A 260 13.87 12.93 11.50
C GLU A 260 12.68 13.56 12.26
N ARG A 261 11.68 14.10 11.54
CA ARG A 261 10.50 14.70 12.14
C ARG A 261 9.54 13.73 12.79
N ASN A 262 9.55 12.47 12.39
CA ASN A 262 8.65 11.43 12.90
C ASN A 262 9.38 10.39 13.77
N ALA A 263 10.65 10.56 14.10
CA ALA A 263 11.37 9.72 15.04
C ALA A 263 10.72 9.76 16.44
N ASN A 264 10.95 8.75 17.27
CA ASN A 264 10.29 8.57 18.57
C ASN A 264 8.75 8.45 18.49
N SER A 265 8.22 7.96 17.39
CA SER A 265 6.77 7.76 17.22
C SER A 265 6.44 6.31 16.90
N SER A 266 5.18 5.90 17.07
CA SER A 266 4.70 4.57 16.65
C SER A 266 4.42 4.47 15.14
N LEU A 267 4.88 5.45 14.34
CA LEU A 267 4.66 5.50 12.91
C LEU A 267 5.60 4.53 12.18
N LEU A 268 5.08 3.87 11.15
CA LEU A 268 5.85 3.09 10.19
C LEU A 268 5.85 3.82 8.84
N ILE A 269 7.01 3.98 8.20
CA ILE A 269 7.02 4.32 6.76
C ILE A 269 6.88 3.03 5.97
N ASP A 270 5.86 2.95 5.13
CA ASP A 270 5.62 1.86 4.20
C ASP A 270 6.05 2.33 2.80
N PHE A 271 7.23 1.88 2.36
CA PHE A 271 7.80 2.23 1.05
C PHE A 271 7.13 1.50 -0.11
N GLU A 272 6.13 0.69 0.19
CA GLU A 272 5.60 -0.29 -0.75
C GLU A 272 6.69 -1.28 -1.19
N GLY A 273 6.46 -2.02 -2.26
CA GLY A 273 7.42 -3.00 -2.73
C GLY A 273 7.98 -2.65 -4.10
N SER A 274 9.21 -3.05 -4.34
CA SER A 274 9.78 -2.99 -5.68
C SER A 274 10.50 -4.28 -6.04
N ALA A 275 10.23 -4.77 -7.24
CA ALA A 275 11.02 -5.82 -7.87
C ALA A 275 12.32 -5.27 -8.50
N ILE A 276 12.47 -3.95 -8.59
CA ILE A 276 13.64 -3.27 -9.15
C ILE A 276 14.70 -3.17 -8.06
N GLU A 277 15.84 -3.78 -8.29
CA GLU A 277 16.92 -3.91 -7.30
C GLU A 277 17.44 -2.55 -6.80
N SER A 278 17.61 -1.57 -7.67
CA SER A 278 18.07 -0.23 -7.28
C SER A 278 17.09 0.49 -6.36
N ILE A 279 15.78 0.28 -6.53
CA ILE A 279 14.73 0.85 -5.67
C ILE A 279 14.72 0.12 -4.32
N ARG A 280 14.82 -1.21 -4.33
CA ARG A 280 14.96 -2.00 -3.11
C ARG A 280 16.15 -1.53 -2.28
N ASN A 281 17.34 -1.46 -2.90
CA ASN A 281 18.57 -1.02 -2.24
C ASN A 281 18.44 0.41 -1.66
N PHE A 282 17.65 1.27 -2.30
CA PHE A 282 17.35 2.60 -1.80
C PHE A 282 16.53 2.56 -0.50
N TYR A 283 15.49 1.72 -0.43
CA TYR A 283 14.67 1.56 0.79
C TYR A 283 15.46 0.88 1.92
N GLU A 284 16.14 -0.22 1.63
CA GLU A 284 17.03 -0.93 2.57
C GLU A 284 18.14 0.00 3.08
N GLY A 285 18.56 0.96 2.24
CA GLY A 285 19.55 1.97 2.60
C GLY A 285 19.15 2.82 3.82
N PHE A 286 17.86 3.04 4.05
CA PHE A 286 17.31 3.71 5.23
C PHE A 286 17.06 2.75 6.42
N GLY A 287 17.44 1.48 6.31
CA GLY A 287 17.20 0.48 7.34
C GLY A 287 15.80 -0.16 7.27
N ALA A 288 15.06 0.04 6.18
CA ALA A 288 13.77 -0.61 5.97
C ALA A 288 13.93 -2.14 5.92
N LYS A 289 12.95 -2.84 6.49
CA LYS A 289 12.90 -4.31 6.54
C LYS A 289 11.82 -4.83 5.62
N ASP A 290 12.04 -6.01 5.06
CA ASP A 290 11.04 -6.70 4.23
C ASP A 290 9.87 -7.20 5.10
N GLU A 291 8.65 -6.80 4.74
CA GLU A 291 7.35 -7.28 5.26
C GLU A 291 6.59 -7.94 4.11
N PRO A 292 7.00 -9.15 3.67
CA PRO A 292 6.47 -9.71 2.44
C PRO A 292 5.00 -10.09 2.54
N TYR A 293 4.31 -10.05 1.40
CA TYR A 293 2.89 -10.36 1.30
C TYR A 293 2.62 -11.40 0.20
N PRO A 294 1.59 -12.28 0.37
CA PRO A 294 1.32 -13.35 -0.57
C PRO A 294 0.58 -12.86 -1.81
N MET A 295 0.95 -13.38 -2.97
CA MET A 295 0.24 -13.23 -4.21
C MET A 295 -0.40 -14.56 -4.61
N LEU A 296 -1.73 -14.57 -4.70
CA LEU A 296 -2.51 -15.73 -5.13
C LEU A 296 -2.95 -15.55 -6.58
N GLU A 297 -2.79 -16.60 -7.36
CA GLU A 297 -3.22 -16.57 -8.77
C GLU A 297 -3.77 -17.92 -9.21
N LYS A 298 -4.74 -17.86 -10.12
CA LYS A 298 -5.35 -19.04 -10.72
C LYS A 298 -5.63 -18.78 -12.21
N ASN A 299 -5.33 -19.78 -13.05
CA ASN A 299 -5.62 -19.80 -14.48
C ASN A 299 -5.10 -18.60 -15.28
N MET A 300 -3.99 -17.99 -14.85
CA MET A 300 -3.43 -16.78 -15.49
C MET A 300 -2.98 -16.95 -16.93
N TRP A 301 -2.84 -18.19 -17.43
CA TRP A 301 -2.60 -18.45 -18.85
C TRP A 301 -3.73 -17.94 -19.75
N ILE A 302 -4.99 -17.93 -19.25
CA ILE A 302 -6.16 -17.39 -19.95
C ILE A 302 -6.05 -15.84 -20.08
N ALA A 303 -5.48 -15.17 -19.08
CA ALA A 303 -5.33 -13.72 -19.11
C ALA A 303 -4.51 -13.25 -20.33
N LYS A 304 -3.48 -14.03 -20.73
CA LYS A 304 -2.70 -13.75 -21.95
C LYS A 304 -3.55 -13.80 -23.21
N ILE A 305 -4.54 -14.71 -23.29
CA ILE A 305 -5.46 -14.82 -24.44
C ILE A 305 -6.42 -13.62 -24.46
N LEU A 306 -6.78 -13.08 -23.29
CA LEU A 306 -7.65 -11.90 -23.15
C LEU A 306 -6.92 -10.57 -23.35
N GLY A 307 -5.61 -10.58 -23.65
CA GLY A 307 -4.78 -9.38 -23.81
C GLY A 307 -4.55 -8.62 -22.48
N LYS A 308 -4.37 -9.38 -21.39
CA LYS A 308 -4.18 -8.86 -20.03
C LYS A 308 -2.85 -9.34 -19.44
#